data_9cd6ee926a39e2f856c47dd937b81509
#
_entry.id   9cd6ee926a39e2f856c47dd937b81509
#
_cell.length_a   1.000
_cell.length_b   1.000
_cell.length_c   1.000
_cell.angle_alpha   90.00
_cell.angle_beta   90.00
_cell.angle_gamma   90.00
#
_symmetry.space_group_name_H-M   'P 1'
#
loop_
_entity.id
_entity.type
_entity.pdbx_description
1 polymer ?
#
loop_
_entity_poly.entity_id
_entity_poly.type
_entity_poly.pdbx_seq_one_letter_code
_entity_poly.pdbx_strand_id
1 'polypeptide(L)'
;MKKMTAVLSMILIMALLTACTKKADTTEQTPSVQATEAAEAAGTEEKTEAAEAAGTEEKTEAAEAAGTEKTAEDAGAAASEETGAPEAAEKSTEVSNKLFSITLPDKAAGLFVSEITENGISIYDKEAKEAEFGGFAFNVSAYKEPSEYAGGMDSKVGEYRAADGTLYDIVVSYPSDVQYDYTKNTDGMPESYEMLYRGAEDIIKTLKGSDGSGEFIWGAGTKGEDLYGDVLKKHVQAVNEKWDANRLEEEGLSPEYYALSVDGENVLEKVGYAYFDENHDGVDELFIGVISDGDMKGVAYDIYTMVNRKPEHVVSGTARNRYYALNSGMLVNEHSDGANAEGWDIYDIEPNTTNLMDQVKMKIDRYENEEKPWFVSYDNGETWESQDEKEFEDYKANFSDYMRFDFTPLSSVQGAD
;
A
#
# COMPACT_ATOMS: atom_id res chain seq x y z
N MET A 1 -26.70 10.03 -15.38
CA MET A 1 -26.33 11.20 -14.58
C MET A 1 -26.49 10.94 -13.07
N LYS A 2 -26.04 9.79 -12.52
CA LYS A 2 -26.03 9.50 -11.07
C LYS A 2 -24.83 8.66 -10.62
N LYS A 3 -23.86 8.38 -11.50
CA LYS A 3 -22.64 7.59 -11.17
C LYS A 3 -21.33 8.40 -11.19
N MET A 4 -21.37 9.68 -11.58
CA MET A 4 -20.17 10.53 -11.64
C MET A 4 -19.76 11.21 -10.32
N THR A 5 -20.55 11.09 -9.25
CA THR A 5 -20.31 11.85 -8.01
C THR A 5 -19.46 11.07 -6.97
N ALA A 6 -19.25 9.79 -7.15
CA ALA A 6 -18.50 8.97 -6.19
C ALA A 6 -16.97 8.95 -6.43
N VAL A 7 -16.53 9.10 -7.69
CA VAL A 7 -15.10 9.05 -8.05
C VAL A 7 -14.39 10.39 -7.77
N LEU A 8 -15.12 11.50 -7.77
CA LEU A 8 -14.53 12.84 -7.57
C LEU A 8 -14.16 13.14 -6.11
N SER A 9 -14.69 12.38 -5.14
CA SER A 9 -14.36 12.61 -3.71
C SER A 9 -13.03 12.00 -3.28
N MET A 10 -12.50 11.00 -3.97
CA MET A 10 -11.22 10.36 -3.60
C MET A 10 -10.00 11.14 -4.09
N ILE A 11 -10.12 11.88 -5.20
CA ILE A 11 -9.00 12.62 -5.80
C ILE A 11 -8.72 13.96 -5.10
N LEU A 12 -9.65 14.49 -4.31
CA LEU A 12 -9.51 15.83 -3.69
C LEU A 12 -8.66 15.83 -2.40
N ILE A 13 -8.32 14.70 -1.83
CA ILE A 13 -7.58 14.61 -0.56
C ILE A 13 -6.05 14.67 -0.77
N MET A 14 -5.51 14.41 -1.97
CA MET A 14 -4.07 14.42 -2.25
C MET A 14 -3.45 15.77 -2.62
N ALA A 15 -4.23 16.83 -2.80
CA ALA A 15 -3.72 18.10 -3.34
C ALA A 15 -3.16 19.11 -2.31
N LEU A 16 -3.03 18.78 -1.02
CA LEU A 16 -2.69 19.76 0.03
C LEU A 16 -1.28 19.66 0.63
N LEU A 17 -0.38 18.83 0.11
CA LEU A 17 0.96 18.66 0.70
C LEU A 17 2.14 19.15 -0.16
N THR A 18 1.95 19.86 -1.27
CA THR A 18 3.08 20.35 -2.08
C THR A 18 3.06 21.86 -2.26
N ALA A 19 3.62 22.56 -1.31
CA ALA A 19 4.06 23.94 -1.50
C ALA A 19 5.34 24.20 -0.70
N CYS A 20 6.50 23.95 -1.32
CA CYS A 20 7.74 24.76 -1.18
C CYS A 20 8.93 24.06 -1.84
N THR A 21 9.24 24.38 -3.10
CA THR A 21 10.65 24.56 -3.50
C THR A 21 10.78 25.45 -4.73
N LYS A 22 11.81 26.24 -4.71
CA LYS A 22 12.10 27.38 -5.57
C LYS A 22 12.60 26.98 -6.97
N LYS A 23 12.15 27.76 -7.95
CA LYS A 23 12.68 27.92 -9.31
C LYS A 23 14.20 28.14 -9.36
N ALA A 24 14.86 27.48 -10.31
CA ALA A 24 16.07 27.97 -10.95
C ALA A 24 16.01 27.67 -12.45
N ASP A 25 16.06 28.74 -13.25
CA ASP A 25 16.22 28.78 -14.70
C ASP A 25 17.58 28.26 -15.14
N THR A 26 17.67 27.54 -16.26
CA THR A 26 18.69 27.79 -17.28
C THR A 26 18.52 26.93 -18.56
N THR A 27 18.11 27.57 -19.63
CA THR A 27 18.59 27.56 -21.04
C THR A 27 19.05 26.27 -21.75
N GLU A 28 18.33 25.99 -22.83
CA GLU A 28 18.67 25.42 -24.16
C GLU A 28 20.09 24.91 -24.44
N GLN A 29 20.14 23.71 -25.03
CA GLN A 29 20.83 23.46 -26.32
C GLN A 29 20.57 22.04 -26.82
N THR A 30 19.95 21.93 -27.99
CA THR A 30 19.92 20.74 -28.86
C THR A 30 21.31 20.52 -29.50
N PRO A 31 21.70 19.27 -29.82
CA PRO A 31 21.84 18.93 -31.23
C PRO A 31 21.36 17.53 -31.62
N SER A 32 20.83 17.48 -32.81
CA SER A 32 20.53 16.35 -33.66
C SER A 32 21.75 15.46 -33.95
N VAL A 33 21.56 14.14 -34.20
CA VAL A 33 22.14 13.43 -35.35
C VAL A 33 21.74 11.93 -35.35
N GLN A 34 21.07 11.54 -36.41
CA GLN A 34 21.24 10.43 -37.36
C GLN A 34 20.88 9.00 -36.98
N ALA A 35 19.99 8.51 -37.82
CA ALA A 35 19.61 7.14 -38.10
C ALA A 35 20.78 6.28 -38.64
N THR A 36 20.73 4.98 -38.34
CA THR A 36 21.32 3.95 -39.20
C THR A 36 20.39 2.74 -39.28
N GLU A 37 20.10 2.37 -40.52
CA GLU A 37 19.30 1.24 -40.99
C GLU A 37 20.05 -0.09 -40.87
N ALA A 38 19.24 -1.14 -41.04
CA ALA A 38 19.48 -2.50 -41.50
C ALA A 38 19.67 -3.56 -40.40
N ALA A 39 19.08 -4.75 -40.46
CA ALA A 39 18.77 -5.61 -41.61
C ALA A 39 17.71 -6.67 -41.24
N GLU A 40 16.99 -7.11 -42.29
CA GLU A 40 16.10 -8.27 -42.41
C GLU A 40 16.79 -9.62 -42.17
N ALA A 41 16.02 -10.59 -41.63
CA ALA A 41 16.01 -11.99 -42.08
C ALA A 41 14.79 -12.71 -41.50
N ALA A 42 13.80 -12.96 -42.30
CA ALA A 42 13.24 -14.18 -42.86
C ALA A 42 13.07 -15.41 -41.92
N GLY A 43 11.85 -15.70 -41.52
CA GLY A 43 10.95 -16.77 -41.97
C GLY A 43 11.25 -18.17 -41.44
N THR A 44 10.28 -18.72 -40.74
CA THR A 44 9.76 -20.07 -41.04
C THR A 44 8.42 -20.30 -40.34
N GLU A 45 7.42 -20.62 -41.17
CA GLU A 45 6.11 -21.12 -40.75
C GLU A 45 6.24 -22.56 -40.24
N GLU A 46 5.62 -22.92 -39.15
CA GLU A 46 5.21 -24.28 -38.90
C GLU A 46 3.81 -24.35 -38.30
N LYS A 47 2.98 -25.04 -39.02
CA LYS A 47 1.55 -25.25 -38.86
C LYS A 47 1.39 -26.53 -38.05
N THR A 48 0.66 -26.52 -36.94
CA THR A 48 0.15 -27.76 -36.35
C THR A 48 -1.30 -27.64 -35.94
N GLU A 49 -2.02 -28.69 -36.28
CA GLU A 49 -3.46 -28.88 -36.34
C GLU A 49 -4.13 -28.94 -34.95
N ALA A 50 -5.44 -28.65 -35.04
CA ALA A 50 -6.46 -28.80 -34.03
C ALA A 50 -6.63 -30.26 -33.54
N ALA A 51 -7.02 -30.39 -32.28
CA ALA A 51 -7.74 -31.56 -31.81
C ALA A 51 -8.89 -31.09 -30.89
N GLU A 52 -10.11 -31.32 -31.40
CA GLU A 52 -11.37 -31.29 -30.65
C GLU A 52 -11.41 -32.41 -29.59
N ALA A 53 -11.97 -32.14 -28.45
CA ALA A 53 -12.71 -33.13 -27.66
C ALA A 53 -13.73 -32.51 -26.75
N ALA A 54 -14.97 -32.61 -27.16
CA ALA A 54 -16.27 -32.86 -26.51
C ALA A 54 -16.32 -32.87 -24.96
N GLY A 55 -17.13 -32.05 -24.42
CA GLY A 55 -18.41 -32.08 -23.75
C GLY A 55 -18.62 -33.05 -22.60
N THR A 56 -19.04 -32.49 -21.47
CA THR A 56 -20.15 -33.07 -20.67
C THR A 56 -20.73 -31.98 -19.79
N GLU A 57 -22.01 -31.71 -20.04
CA GLU A 57 -22.90 -30.95 -19.17
C GLU A 57 -23.24 -31.81 -17.94
N GLU A 58 -23.20 -31.22 -16.76
CA GLU A 58 -23.95 -31.76 -15.63
C GLU A 58 -24.69 -30.62 -14.90
N LYS A 59 -26.01 -30.73 -15.02
CA LYS A 59 -27.06 -29.89 -14.49
C LYS A 59 -27.36 -30.40 -13.10
N THR A 60 -27.33 -29.54 -12.08
CA THR A 60 -28.02 -29.87 -10.82
C THR A 60 -28.87 -28.71 -10.35
N GLU A 61 -30.06 -29.07 -10.00
CA GLU A 61 -31.26 -28.30 -9.73
C GLU A 61 -31.21 -27.50 -8.42
N ALA A 62 -32.04 -26.45 -8.45
CA ALA A 62 -32.44 -25.63 -7.31
C ALA A 62 -33.22 -26.42 -6.27
N ALA A 63 -33.06 -26.10 -5.01
CA ALA A 63 -34.05 -26.36 -3.97
C ALA A 63 -34.27 -25.11 -3.13
N GLU A 64 -35.44 -24.52 -3.32
CA GLU A 64 -36.11 -23.62 -2.40
C GLU A 64 -36.44 -24.33 -1.09
N ALA A 65 -36.29 -23.63 0.02
CA ALA A 65 -37.05 -23.89 1.21
C ALA A 65 -37.30 -22.62 2.01
N ALA A 66 -38.58 -22.34 2.13
CA ALA A 66 -39.25 -21.24 2.77
C ALA A 66 -39.01 -21.14 4.30
N GLY A 67 -39.05 -19.91 4.73
CA GLY A 67 -39.59 -19.25 5.88
C GLY A 67 -39.94 -19.96 7.18
N THR A 68 -39.64 -19.26 8.26
CA THR A 68 -40.63 -19.01 9.34
C THR A 68 -40.12 -17.85 10.20
N GLU A 69 -40.93 -16.81 10.24
CA GLU A 69 -40.97 -15.80 11.31
C GLU A 69 -41.28 -16.46 12.65
N LYS A 70 -40.66 -15.96 13.73
CA LYS A 70 -41.29 -15.95 15.05
C LYS A 70 -40.87 -14.74 15.87
N THR A 71 -41.88 -14.00 16.19
CA THR A 71 -41.98 -12.82 17.01
C THR A 71 -41.62 -13.04 18.48
N ALA A 72 -41.01 -11.99 19.06
CA ALA A 72 -41.22 -11.27 20.35
C ALA A 72 -41.55 -12.03 21.64
N GLU A 73 -40.91 -11.62 22.70
CA GLU A 73 -41.40 -11.00 23.94
C GLU A 73 -40.26 -10.91 24.96
N ASP A 74 -39.91 -9.71 25.34
CA ASP A 74 -40.17 -8.95 26.55
C ASP A 74 -39.87 -9.65 27.89
N ALA A 75 -38.86 -9.18 28.61
CA ALA A 75 -38.71 -9.09 30.06
C ALA A 75 -37.47 -8.22 30.35
N GLY A 76 -37.58 -6.96 30.76
CA GLY A 76 -38.03 -6.67 32.11
C GLY A 76 -36.84 -6.03 32.85
N ALA A 77 -36.91 -4.74 33.07
CA ALA A 77 -36.00 -3.83 33.75
C ALA A 77 -35.57 -4.29 35.15
N ALA A 78 -34.31 -3.98 35.50
CA ALA A 78 -33.95 -3.60 36.85
C ALA A 78 -32.90 -2.49 36.79
N ALA A 79 -33.36 -1.28 37.00
CA ALA A 79 -32.52 -0.13 37.32
C ALA A 79 -31.94 -0.32 38.72
N SER A 80 -30.65 -0.11 38.88
CA SER A 80 -30.09 0.30 40.15
C SER A 80 -29.36 1.62 39.89
N GLU A 81 -30.04 2.70 40.25
CA GLU A 81 -29.44 4.00 40.49
C GLU A 81 -28.46 3.87 41.67
N GLU A 82 -27.19 4.12 41.38
CA GLU A 82 -26.25 4.52 42.42
C GLU A 82 -25.72 5.92 42.05
N THR A 83 -26.36 6.92 42.64
CA THR A 83 -25.92 8.32 42.63
C THR A 83 -24.70 8.45 43.53
N GLY A 84 -23.51 8.31 42.95
CA GLY A 84 -22.26 8.81 43.53
C GLY A 84 -21.91 10.14 42.85
N ALA A 85 -21.92 11.23 43.61
CA ALA A 85 -21.39 12.51 43.12
C ALA A 85 -19.91 12.30 42.72
N PRO A 86 -19.45 12.86 41.58
CA PRO A 86 -18.05 12.73 41.21
C PRO A 86 -17.21 13.61 42.15
N GLU A 87 -16.48 12.97 43.04
CA GLU A 87 -15.28 13.51 43.66
C GLU A 87 -14.35 13.94 42.52
N ALA A 88 -13.76 15.14 42.59
CA ALA A 88 -12.92 15.70 41.56
C ALA A 88 -11.76 14.70 41.27
N ALA A 89 -11.95 13.84 40.31
CA ALA A 89 -10.90 12.98 39.80
C ALA A 89 -9.74 13.87 39.36
N GLU A 90 -8.57 13.68 39.91
CA GLU A 90 -7.32 14.22 39.39
C GLU A 90 -7.32 13.97 37.89
N LYS A 91 -7.07 15.03 37.08
CA LYS A 91 -7.08 14.94 35.62
C LYS A 91 -5.88 14.13 35.17
N SER A 92 -5.99 12.80 35.24
CA SER A 92 -4.95 11.90 34.76
C SER A 92 -4.81 12.04 33.23
N THR A 93 -3.59 12.15 32.78
CA THR A 93 -3.24 12.07 31.34
C THR A 93 -2.90 10.66 30.88
N GLU A 94 -2.84 9.69 31.78
CA GLU A 94 -2.66 8.27 31.46
C GLU A 94 -4.01 7.63 31.16
N VAL A 95 -4.09 6.95 30.01
CA VAL A 95 -5.27 6.20 29.56
C VAL A 95 -4.86 4.76 29.35
N SER A 96 -5.63 3.80 29.89
CA SER A 96 -5.30 2.37 29.78
C SER A 96 -6.51 1.51 29.45
N ASN A 97 -6.25 0.44 28.69
CA ASN A 97 -7.15 -0.71 28.55
C ASN A 97 -6.59 -1.92 29.31
N LYS A 98 -7.05 -3.14 29.00
CA LYS A 98 -6.57 -4.35 29.69
C LYS A 98 -5.14 -4.76 29.29
N LEU A 99 -4.66 -4.35 28.11
CA LEU A 99 -3.39 -4.77 27.56
C LEU A 99 -2.29 -3.75 27.78
N PHE A 100 -2.58 -2.46 27.54
CA PHE A 100 -1.58 -1.41 27.55
C PHE A 100 -2.14 -0.08 28.04
N SER A 101 -1.25 0.85 28.35
CA SER A 101 -1.55 2.24 28.62
C SER A 101 -0.71 3.16 27.74
N ILE A 102 -1.24 4.36 27.48
CA ILE A 102 -0.56 5.48 26.83
C ILE A 102 -0.64 6.70 27.73
N THR A 103 0.30 7.63 27.58
CA THR A 103 0.34 8.86 28.38
C THR A 103 0.31 10.06 27.45
N LEU A 104 -0.73 10.90 27.59
CA LEU A 104 -0.83 12.17 26.89
C LEU A 104 0.03 13.24 27.61
N PRO A 105 0.44 14.31 26.92
CA PRO A 105 1.19 15.40 27.57
C PRO A 105 0.34 16.10 28.64
N ASP A 106 0.96 16.59 29.73
CA ASP A 106 0.29 17.25 30.86
C ASP A 106 -0.69 18.37 30.41
N LYS A 107 -0.32 19.14 29.37
CA LYS A 107 -1.15 20.17 28.79
C LYS A 107 -2.47 19.67 28.17
N ALA A 108 -2.59 18.38 27.90
CA ALA A 108 -3.82 17.75 27.39
C ALA A 108 -4.84 17.52 28.53
N ALA A 109 -4.47 17.67 29.80
CA ALA A 109 -5.32 17.36 30.93
C ALA A 109 -6.66 18.12 30.88
N GLY A 110 -7.75 17.36 30.70
CA GLY A 110 -9.12 17.88 30.60
C GLY A 110 -9.51 18.44 29.21
N LEU A 111 -8.64 18.36 28.21
CA LEU A 111 -8.90 18.74 26.82
C LEU A 111 -9.27 17.57 25.93
N PHE A 112 -9.19 16.35 26.38
CA PHE A 112 -9.51 15.15 25.63
C PHE A 112 -10.59 14.30 26.29
N VAL A 113 -11.19 13.41 25.49
CA VAL A 113 -12.04 12.30 25.91
C VAL A 113 -11.46 11.03 25.28
N SER A 114 -11.50 9.92 26.00
CA SER A 114 -11.07 8.63 25.49
C SER A 114 -12.22 7.64 25.40
N GLU A 115 -12.23 6.80 24.36
CA GLU A 115 -13.06 5.61 24.26
C GLU A 115 -12.14 4.40 24.29
N ILE A 116 -12.49 3.42 25.13
CA ILE A 116 -11.62 2.29 25.45
C ILE A 116 -12.32 1.02 25.02
N THR A 117 -11.62 0.19 24.23
CA THR A 117 -12.03 -1.16 23.87
C THR A 117 -11.09 -2.18 24.52
N GLU A 118 -11.33 -3.46 24.28
CA GLU A 118 -10.48 -4.53 24.82
C GLU A 118 -9.04 -4.44 24.32
N ASN A 119 -8.86 -4.10 23.03
CA ASN A 119 -7.56 -4.02 22.35
C ASN A 119 -7.16 -2.62 21.90
N GLY A 120 -7.98 -1.60 22.09
CA GLY A 120 -7.73 -0.25 21.56
C GLY A 120 -8.09 0.89 22.50
N ILE A 121 -7.53 2.06 22.20
CA ILE A 121 -7.78 3.34 22.85
C ILE A 121 -7.95 4.39 21.76
N SER A 122 -9.13 5.00 21.70
CA SER A 122 -9.41 6.14 20.81
C SER A 122 -9.34 7.44 21.60
N ILE A 123 -8.69 8.44 21.04
CA ILE A 123 -8.53 9.78 21.63
C ILE A 123 -9.29 10.79 20.79
N TYR A 124 -10.06 11.63 21.49
CA TYR A 124 -10.87 12.67 20.88
C TYR A 124 -10.56 14.03 21.53
N ASP A 125 -10.53 15.09 20.72
CA ASP A 125 -10.62 16.44 21.25
C ASP A 125 -11.99 16.67 21.88
N LYS A 126 -11.99 17.13 23.13
CA LYS A 126 -13.19 17.25 23.93
C LYS A 126 -14.14 18.31 23.40
N GLU A 127 -13.61 19.48 23.02
CA GLU A 127 -14.42 20.62 22.57
C GLU A 127 -15.11 20.27 21.23
N ALA A 128 -14.37 19.70 20.29
CA ALA A 128 -14.92 19.30 18.99
C ALA A 128 -15.95 18.18 19.14
N LYS A 129 -15.72 17.20 20.03
CA LYS A 129 -16.67 16.12 20.31
C LYS A 129 -17.97 16.64 20.95
N GLU A 130 -17.86 17.50 21.97
CA GLU A 130 -19.02 18.14 22.64
C GLU A 130 -19.81 19.07 21.69
N ALA A 131 -19.15 19.63 20.68
CA ALA A 131 -19.76 20.45 19.63
C ALA A 131 -20.31 19.65 18.43
N GLU A 132 -20.32 18.32 18.50
CA GLU A 132 -20.84 17.38 17.49
C GLU A 132 -20.07 17.38 16.14
N PHE A 133 -18.79 17.80 16.13
CA PHE A 133 -17.90 17.72 14.98
C PHE A 133 -17.05 16.45 14.95
N GLY A 134 -17.34 15.46 15.81
CA GLY A 134 -16.60 14.21 15.94
C GLY A 134 -15.43 14.30 16.89
N GLY A 135 -14.46 15.15 16.65
CA GLY A 135 -13.29 15.36 17.50
C GLY A 135 -12.27 14.23 17.50
N PHE A 136 -12.46 13.18 16.69
CA PHE A 136 -11.56 12.02 16.63
C PHE A 136 -10.16 12.46 16.20
N ALA A 137 -9.15 12.21 17.05
CA ALA A 137 -7.77 12.57 16.78
C ALA A 137 -6.97 11.36 16.26
N PHE A 138 -7.03 10.23 16.96
CA PHE A 138 -6.44 8.96 16.54
C PHE A 138 -6.99 7.80 17.39
N ASN A 139 -6.82 6.59 16.87
CA ASN A 139 -6.94 5.34 17.62
C ASN A 139 -5.58 4.64 17.67
N VAL A 140 -5.26 3.98 18.77
CA VAL A 140 -4.17 3.01 18.87
C VAL A 140 -4.74 1.67 19.32
N SER A 141 -4.43 0.61 18.59
CA SER A 141 -4.92 -0.74 18.85
C SER A 141 -3.79 -1.77 18.82
N ALA A 142 -3.95 -2.84 19.60
CA ALA A 142 -3.03 -3.96 19.66
C ALA A 142 -3.70 -5.19 19.04
N TYR A 143 -3.14 -5.76 18.00
CA TYR A 143 -3.64 -6.93 17.31
C TYR A 143 -2.67 -8.10 17.44
N LYS A 144 -3.19 -9.26 17.75
CA LYS A 144 -2.37 -10.47 17.86
C LYS A 144 -2.01 -11.02 16.48
N GLU A 145 -2.96 -11.02 15.58
CA GLU A 145 -2.80 -11.51 14.21
C GLU A 145 -2.90 -10.34 13.21
N PRO A 146 -2.00 -10.23 12.22
CA PRO A 146 -2.02 -9.15 11.23
C PRO A 146 -3.33 -9.07 10.43
N SER A 147 -4.00 -10.21 10.18
CA SER A 147 -5.28 -10.26 9.45
C SER A 147 -6.45 -9.56 10.17
N GLU A 148 -6.28 -9.18 11.44
CA GLU A 148 -7.33 -8.49 12.21
C GLU A 148 -7.43 -6.99 11.90
N TYR A 149 -6.41 -6.39 11.23
CA TYR A 149 -6.37 -4.96 10.93
C TYR A 149 -6.06 -4.62 9.47
N ALA A 150 -5.95 -5.58 8.58
CA ALA A 150 -5.56 -5.33 7.20
C ALA A 150 -6.51 -4.37 6.49
N GLY A 151 -5.99 -3.22 6.06
CA GLY A 151 -6.62 -2.31 5.09
C GLY A 151 -6.97 -0.90 5.57
N GLY A 152 -7.02 0.01 4.64
CA GLY A 152 -7.61 1.33 4.73
C GLY A 152 -6.78 2.37 5.44
N MET A 153 -7.23 2.78 6.63
CA MET A 153 -6.62 3.87 7.41
C MET A 153 -5.73 3.37 8.55
N ASP A 154 -5.50 2.06 8.62
CA ASP A 154 -4.74 1.40 9.66
C ASP A 154 -3.27 1.28 9.26
N SER A 155 -2.35 1.75 10.10
CA SER A 155 -0.92 1.70 9.85
C SER A 155 -0.19 1.10 11.05
N LYS A 156 0.58 0.03 10.85
CA LYS A 156 1.43 -0.58 11.88
C LYS A 156 2.56 0.38 12.25
N VAL A 157 2.75 0.61 13.56
CA VAL A 157 3.78 1.52 14.07
C VAL A 157 4.83 0.82 14.96
N GLY A 158 4.66 -0.47 15.22
CA GLY A 158 5.61 -1.23 16.02
C GLY A 158 5.02 -2.50 16.61
N GLU A 159 5.74 -3.09 17.55
CA GLU A 159 5.35 -4.34 18.20
C GLU A 159 5.38 -4.21 19.73
N TYR A 160 4.37 -4.75 20.38
CA TYR A 160 4.32 -4.91 21.83
C TYR A 160 4.41 -6.39 22.19
N ARG A 161 5.41 -6.74 22.97
CA ARG A 161 5.58 -8.08 23.54
C ARG A 161 5.13 -8.09 24.99
N ALA A 162 4.02 -8.76 25.26
CA ALA A 162 3.50 -8.94 26.62
C ALA A 162 4.42 -9.83 27.49
N ALA A 163 4.25 -9.79 28.81
CA ALA A 163 5.06 -10.55 29.76
C ALA A 163 5.01 -12.06 29.56
N ASP A 164 3.91 -12.59 29.03
CA ASP A 164 3.75 -14.01 28.70
C ASP A 164 4.39 -14.41 27.35
N GLY A 165 5.04 -13.44 26.67
CA GLY A 165 5.68 -13.62 25.37
C GLY A 165 4.76 -13.43 24.17
N THR A 166 3.47 -13.17 24.38
CA THR A 166 2.55 -12.87 23.27
C THR A 166 2.97 -11.59 22.56
N LEU A 167 3.06 -11.66 21.24
CA LEU A 167 3.40 -10.55 20.36
C LEU A 167 2.10 -9.91 19.80
N TYR A 168 2.05 -8.59 19.85
CA TYR A 168 0.97 -7.78 19.27
C TYR A 168 1.56 -6.76 18.31
N ASP A 169 0.94 -6.61 17.15
CA ASP A 169 1.18 -5.46 16.28
C ASP A 169 0.43 -4.26 16.84
N ILE A 170 1.14 -3.15 16.98
CA ILE A 170 0.54 -1.87 17.40
C ILE A 170 0.24 -1.07 16.15
N VAL A 171 -1.03 -0.74 16.00
CA VAL A 171 -1.59 -0.10 14.81
C VAL A 171 -2.23 1.21 15.21
N VAL A 172 -1.99 2.25 14.42
CA VAL A 172 -2.64 3.56 14.54
C VAL A 172 -3.62 3.77 13.40
N SER A 173 -4.77 4.36 13.71
CA SER A 173 -5.73 4.82 12.71
C SER A 173 -5.99 6.31 12.89
N TYR A 174 -6.03 7.04 11.78
CA TYR A 174 -6.33 8.48 11.75
C TYR A 174 -7.69 8.75 11.09
N PRO A 175 -8.33 9.89 11.38
CA PRO A 175 -9.56 10.27 10.69
C PRO A 175 -9.29 10.57 9.20
N SER A 176 -10.22 10.16 8.34
CA SER A 176 -10.24 10.50 6.91
C SER A 176 -10.84 11.89 6.63
N ASP A 177 -11.59 12.45 7.60
CA ASP A 177 -12.31 13.70 7.46
C ASP A 177 -11.90 14.72 8.53
N VAL A 178 -12.23 15.99 8.30
CA VAL A 178 -12.06 17.07 9.31
C VAL A 178 -12.98 16.83 10.49
N GLN A 179 -12.40 16.74 11.68
CA GLN A 179 -13.07 16.38 12.93
C GLN A 179 -13.31 17.59 13.88
N TYR A 180 -13.29 18.81 13.35
CA TYR A 180 -13.52 20.05 14.11
C TYR A 180 -14.31 21.06 13.27
N ASP A 181 -14.82 22.12 13.90
CA ASP A 181 -15.56 23.20 13.23
C ASP A 181 -14.63 24.05 12.33
N TYR A 182 -14.44 23.61 11.09
CA TYR A 182 -13.61 24.33 10.11
C TYR A 182 -14.20 25.69 9.72
N THR A 183 -15.48 25.95 9.98
CA THR A 183 -16.10 27.26 9.67
C THR A 183 -15.67 28.33 10.64
N LYS A 184 -15.31 27.96 11.88
CA LYS A 184 -14.74 28.85 12.90
C LYS A 184 -13.21 28.86 12.88
N ASN A 185 -12.60 27.78 12.41
CA ASN A 185 -11.15 27.58 12.41
C ASN A 185 -10.61 27.58 10.98
N THR A 186 -10.81 28.71 10.28
CA THR A 186 -10.40 28.89 8.86
C THR A 186 -8.89 28.96 8.67
N ASP A 187 -8.14 29.30 9.71
CA ASP A 187 -6.68 29.50 9.66
C ASP A 187 -5.88 28.26 10.07
N GLY A 188 -6.57 27.16 10.44
CA GLY A 188 -5.94 25.89 10.82
C GLY A 188 -6.73 25.09 11.85
N MET A 189 -6.10 24.04 12.36
CA MET A 189 -6.69 23.20 13.41
C MET A 189 -6.79 23.96 14.74
N PRO A 190 -7.85 23.73 15.56
CA PRO A 190 -7.85 24.17 16.95
C PRO A 190 -6.62 23.65 17.71
N GLU A 191 -6.04 24.47 18.59
CA GLU A 191 -4.78 24.12 19.28
C GLU A 191 -4.90 22.79 20.07
N SER A 192 -6.02 22.53 20.73
CA SER A 192 -6.26 21.28 21.46
C SER A 192 -6.32 20.07 20.52
N TYR A 193 -7.02 20.20 19.39
CA TYR A 193 -7.11 19.14 18.40
C TYR A 193 -5.75 18.88 17.72
N GLU A 194 -5.06 19.95 17.29
CA GLU A 194 -3.73 19.86 16.66
C GLU A 194 -2.72 19.16 17.56
N MET A 195 -2.72 19.50 18.86
CA MET A 195 -1.86 18.87 19.87
C MET A 195 -2.08 17.36 19.96
N LEU A 196 -3.32 16.89 19.90
CA LEU A 196 -3.65 15.46 19.97
C LEU A 196 -3.33 14.76 18.65
N TYR A 197 -3.79 15.33 17.54
CA TYR A 197 -3.63 14.74 16.22
C TYR A 197 -2.17 14.64 15.77
N ARG A 198 -1.42 15.77 15.81
CA ARG A 198 0.00 15.80 15.45
C ARG A 198 0.92 15.21 16.52
N GLY A 199 0.45 15.15 17.77
CA GLY A 199 1.18 14.54 18.87
C GLY A 199 0.96 13.04 19.03
N ALA A 200 0.16 12.41 18.16
CA ALA A 200 -0.21 10.99 18.28
C ALA A 200 1.01 10.06 18.34
N GLU A 201 2.02 10.27 17.49
CA GLU A 201 3.25 9.49 17.50
C GLU A 201 3.97 9.55 18.85
N ASP A 202 4.18 10.74 19.40
CA ASP A 202 4.84 10.91 20.70
C ASP A 202 4.04 10.30 21.85
N ILE A 203 2.70 10.37 21.77
CA ILE A 203 1.79 9.75 22.74
C ILE A 203 1.88 8.23 22.65
N ILE A 204 1.85 7.65 21.46
CA ILE A 204 1.91 6.19 21.23
C ILE A 204 3.27 5.65 21.68
N LYS A 205 4.37 6.37 21.46
CA LYS A 205 5.71 6.01 21.95
C LYS A 205 5.79 5.85 23.47
N THR A 206 4.83 6.37 24.23
CA THR A 206 4.73 6.16 25.68
C THR A 206 4.10 4.82 26.07
N LEU A 207 3.67 4.01 25.08
CA LEU A 207 2.96 2.75 25.30
C LEU A 207 3.77 1.81 26.19
N LYS A 208 3.10 1.27 27.19
CA LYS A 208 3.62 0.25 28.10
C LYS A 208 2.49 -0.71 28.49
N GLY A 209 2.81 -1.92 28.95
CA GLY A 209 1.79 -2.82 29.48
C GLY A 209 0.98 -2.18 30.61
N SER A 210 -0.31 -2.46 30.67
CA SER A 210 -1.22 -1.90 31.68
C SER A 210 -0.82 -2.22 33.12
N ASP A 211 -0.11 -3.33 33.33
CA ASP A 211 0.48 -3.75 34.59
C ASP A 211 1.94 -3.31 34.78
N GLY A 212 2.47 -2.52 33.84
CA GLY A 212 3.86 -2.07 33.79
C GLY A 212 4.83 -3.10 33.28
N SER A 213 4.37 -4.26 32.76
CA SER A 213 5.18 -5.32 32.19
C SER A 213 5.18 -5.28 30.65
N GLY A 214 6.00 -6.15 30.04
CA GLY A 214 6.12 -6.22 28.59
C GLY A 214 7.00 -5.10 28.03
N GLU A 215 7.16 -5.09 26.72
CA GLU A 215 8.01 -4.13 26.00
C GLU A 215 7.37 -3.74 24.68
N PHE A 216 7.25 -2.44 24.45
CA PHE A 216 6.86 -1.87 23.16
C PHE A 216 8.09 -1.32 22.47
N ILE A 217 8.27 -1.69 21.20
CA ILE A 217 9.35 -1.20 20.35
C ILE A 217 8.74 -0.53 19.12
N TRP A 218 8.87 0.79 19.07
CA TRP A 218 8.47 1.60 17.92
C TRP A 218 9.25 1.20 16.67
N GLY A 219 8.57 0.99 15.57
CA GLY A 219 9.16 0.59 14.29
C GLY A 219 9.52 -0.90 14.19
N ALA A 220 9.38 -1.69 15.25
CA ALA A 220 9.63 -3.13 15.16
C ALA A 220 8.63 -3.80 14.21
N GLY A 221 9.14 -4.69 13.34
CA GLY A 221 8.33 -5.40 12.36
C GLY A 221 7.75 -4.51 11.26
N THR A 222 8.35 -3.33 11.00
CA THR A 222 7.90 -2.38 9.97
C THR A 222 8.98 -2.09 8.94
N LYS A 223 10.28 -2.23 9.28
CA LYS A 223 11.38 -1.80 8.41
C LYS A 223 11.96 -2.94 7.60
N GLY A 224 12.10 -2.69 6.31
CA GLY A 224 12.54 -3.68 5.35
C GLY A 224 13.88 -4.33 5.65
N GLU A 225 14.81 -3.60 6.29
CA GLU A 225 16.11 -4.14 6.70
C GLU A 225 15.99 -5.33 7.65
N ASP A 226 14.96 -5.33 8.49
CA ASP A 226 14.70 -6.38 9.48
C ASP A 226 13.84 -7.53 8.93
N LEU A 227 13.10 -7.28 7.82
CA LEU A 227 12.05 -8.17 7.33
C LEU A 227 12.53 -9.10 6.21
N TYR A 228 13.35 -8.62 5.28
CA TYR A 228 13.60 -9.29 3.99
C TYR A 228 15.01 -9.89 3.86
N GLY A 229 15.75 -10.04 4.95
CA GLY A 229 17.13 -10.53 4.89
C GLY A 229 17.31 -11.88 4.20
N ASP A 230 16.38 -12.83 4.39
CA ASP A 230 16.47 -14.14 3.76
C ASP A 230 16.04 -14.12 2.29
N VAL A 231 15.12 -13.22 1.91
CA VAL A 231 14.78 -12.97 0.50
C VAL A 231 16.00 -12.44 -0.25
N LEU A 232 16.66 -11.43 0.30
CA LEU A 232 17.88 -10.86 -0.30
C LEU A 232 19.00 -11.88 -0.45
N LYS A 233 19.20 -12.76 0.55
CA LYS A 233 20.17 -13.88 0.45
C LYS A 233 19.81 -14.85 -0.67
N LYS A 234 18.52 -15.13 -0.91
CA LYS A 234 18.07 -15.98 -2.02
C LYS A 234 18.44 -15.37 -3.37
N HIS A 235 18.26 -14.05 -3.56
CA HIS A 235 18.69 -13.36 -4.78
C HIS A 235 20.21 -13.39 -4.96
N VAL A 236 20.98 -13.15 -3.90
CA VAL A 236 22.45 -13.30 -3.94
C VAL A 236 22.87 -14.70 -4.30
N GLN A 237 22.21 -15.72 -3.73
CA GLN A 237 22.47 -17.13 -4.06
C GLN A 237 22.18 -17.42 -5.53
N ALA A 238 21.03 -16.93 -6.07
CA ALA A 238 20.66 -17.11 -7.47
C ALA A 238 21.74 -16.58 -8.42
N VAL A 239 22.31 -15.40 -8.10
CA VAL A 239 23.39 -14.80 -8.88
C VAL A 239 24.68 -15.61 -8.76
N ASN A 240 25.10 -15.96 -7.54
CA ASN A 240 26.37 -16.68 -7.29
C ASN A 240 26.37 -18.10 -7.90
N GLU A 241 25.24 -18.80 -7.82
CA GLU A 241 25.05 -20.13 -8.39
C GLU A 241 24.71 -20.08 -9.89
N LYS A 242 24.51 -18.89 -10.46
CA LYS A 242 24.17 -18.66 -11.88
C LYS A 242 22.94 -19.45 -12.31
N TRP A 243 21.82 -19.23 -11.59
CA TRP A 243 20.55 -19.86 -11.94
C TRP A 243 20.13 -19.45 -13.35
N ASP A 244 19.70 -20.44 -14.14
CA ASP A 244 19.15 -20.17 -15.47
C ASP A 244 17.71 -19.63 -15.37
N ALA A 245 17.17 -19.17 -16.50
CA ALA A 245 15.83 -18.57 -16.53
C ALA A 245 14.73 -19.51 -15.99
N ASN A 246 14.82 -20.82 -16.31
CA ASN A 246 13.82 -21.77 -15.84
C ASN A 246 13.85 -21.92 -14.32
N ARG A 247 15.06 -22.01 -13.73
CA ARG A 247 15.20 -22.11 -12.27
C ARG A 247 14.76 -20.82 -11.57
N LEU A 248 15.06 -19.66 -12.15
CA LEU A 248 14.58 -18.38 -11.62
C LEU A 248 13.05 -18.34 -11.56
N GLU A 249 12.38 -18.70 -12.66
CA GLU A 249 10.91 -18.79 -12.71
C GLU A 249 10.33 -19.80 -11.73
N GLU A 250 10.92 -21.01 -11.63
CA GLU A 250 10.50 -22.04 -10.66
C GLU A 250 10.62 -21.57 -9.21
N GLU A 251 11.60 -20.72 -8.93
CA GLU A 251 11.85 -20.14 -7.60
C GLU A 251 11.14 -18.81 -7.35
N GLY A 252 10.35 -18.34 -8.33
CA GLY A 252 9.58 -17.09 -8.24
C GLY A 252 10.46 -15.83 -8.29
N LEU A 253 11.55 -15.86 -9.09
CA LEU A 253 12.42 -14.72 -9.35
C LEU A 253 12.34 -14.33 -10.84
N SER A 254 12.53 -13.04 -11.11
CA SER A 254 12.53 -12.55 -12.47
C SER A 254 13.67 -13.15 -13.33
N PRO A 255 13.36 -13.59 -14.57
CA PRO A 255 14.39 -14.10 -15.49
C PRO A 255 15.36 -13.03 -16.00
N GLU A 256 15.12 -11.73 -15.73
CA GLU A 256 15.98 -10.62 -16.16
C GLU A 256 17.40 -10.73 -15.58
N TYR A 257 17.57 -11.34 -14.41
CA TYR A 257 18.90 -11.57 -13.83
C TYR A 257 19.74 -12.53 -14.65
N TYR A 258 19.10 -13.51 -15.31
CA TYR A 258 19.79 -14.40 -16.24
C TYR A 258 20.33 -13.64 -17.46
N ALA A 259 19.54 -12.73 -18.05
CA ALA A 259 19.97 -11.92 -19.17
C ALA A 259 21.24 -11.12 -18.85
N LEU A 260 21.30 -10.48 -17.68
CA LEU A 260 22.49 -9.76 -17.21
C LEU A 260 23.71 -10.69 -17.03
N SER A 261 23.50 -11.92 -16.57
CA SER A 261 24.59 -12.88 -16.38
C SER A 261 25.20 -13.38 -17.70
N VAL A 262 24.37 -13.49 -18.75
CA VAL A 262 24.82 -13.88 -20.10
C VAL A 262 25.68 -12.79 -20.73
N ASP A 263 25.33 -11.54 -20.50
CA ASP A 263 26.08 -10.39 -21.04
C ASP A 263 27.40 -10.16 -20.33
N GLY A 264 27.72 -10.93 -19.28
CA GLY A 264 28.98 -10.85 -18.54
C GLY A 264 29.08 -9.66 -17.58
N GLU A 265 27.97 -9.05 -17.27
CA GLU A 265 27.86 -7.99 -16.25
C GLU A 265 28.14 -8.56 -14.84
N ASN A 266 28.59 -7.69 -13.92
CA ASN A 266 28.60 -8.04 -12.50
C ASN A 266 27.20 -7.88 -11.93
N VAL A 267 26.44 -8.97 -11.95
CA VAL A 267 25.02 -8.95 -11.58
C VAL A 267 24.79 -8.43 -10.16
N LEU A 268 25.67 -8.77 -9.20
CA LEU A 268 25.53 -8.26 -7.81
C LEU A 268 25.68 -6.74 -7.69
N GLU A 269 26.38 -6.09 -8.66
CA GLU A 269 26.49 -4.63 -8.72
C GLU A 269 25.41 -3.98 -9.59
N LYS A 270 24.71 -4.77 -10.41
CA LYS A 270 23.70 -4.27 -11.33
C LYS A 270 22.28 -4.50 -10.86
N VAL A 271 22.06 -5.49 -10.03
CA VAL A 271 20.79 -5.72 -9.35
C VAL A 271 20.88 -5.14 -7.96
N GLY A 272 19.84 -4.45 -7.56
CA GLY A 272 19.75 -3.84 -6.24
C GLY A 272 18.35 -3.91 -5.67
N TYR A 273 18.19 -3.39 -4.48
CA TYR A 273 16.96 -3.40 -3.73
C TYR A 273 16.66 -2.05 -3.09
N ALA A 274 15.38 -1.82 -2.83
CA ALA A 274 14.88 -0.68 -2.07
C ALA A 274 13.67 -1.12 -1.23
N TYR A 275 13.40 -0.36 -0.18
CA TYR A 275 12.23 -0.56 0.67
C TYR A 275 11.31 0.66 0.56
N PHE A 276 10.02 0.41 0.52
CA PHE A 276 9.00 1.46 0.45
C PHE A 276 7.66 0.91 0.92
N ASP A 277 7.01 1.60 1.84
CA ASP A 277 5.64 1.31 2.29
C ASP A 277 4.66 1.78 1.21
N GLU A 278 4.33 0.90 0.26
CA GLU A 278 3.58 1.22 -0.94
C GLU A 278 2.09 1.38 -0.64
N ASN A 279 1.54 0.51 0.19
CA ASN A 279 0.11 0.46 0.51
C ASN A 279 -0.26 1.22 1.78
N HIS A 280 0.72 1.90 2.40
CA HIS A 280 0.57 2.72 3.60
C HIS A 280 0.06 1.97 4.85
N ASP A 281 0.30 0.66 4.92
CA ASP A 281 -0.04 -0.15 6.09
C ASP A 281 0.99 -0.04 7.23
N GLY A 282 2.06 0.72 7.00
CA GLY A 282 3.15 0.98 7.94
C GLY A 282 4.27 -0.07 7.89
N VAL A 283 4.21 -1.00 6.95
CA VAL A 283 5.23 -2.04 6.75
C VAL A 283 5.86 -1.87 5.36
N ASP A 284 7.17 -1.74 5.30
CA ASP A 284 7.85 -1.57 4.01
C ASP A 284 7.72 -2.83 3.14
N GLU A 285 7.38 -2.66 1.84
CA GLU A 285 7.58 -3.65 0.79
C GLU A 285 9.04 -3.66 0.33
N LEU A 286 9.46 -4.79 -0.26
CA LEU A 286 10.75 -4.93 -0.90
C LEU A 286 10.60 -4.88 -2.42
N PHE A 287 11.33 -3.97 -3.04
CA PHE A 287 11.46 -3.82 -4.48
C PHE A 287 12.87 -4.24 -4.91
N ILE A 288 12.98 -5.17 -5.84
CA ILE A 288 14.25 -5.60 -6.42
C ILE A 288 14.24 -5.27 -7.91
N GLY A 289 15.29 -4.60 -8.39
CA GLY A 289 15.34 -4.15 -9.76
C GLY A 289 16.77 -4.02 -10.30
N VAL A 290 16.88 -3.66 -11.57
CA VAL A 290 18.17 -3.39 -12.21
C VAL A 290 18.55 -1.93 -11.98
N ILE A 291 19.75 -1.71 -11.43
CA ILE A 291 20.31 -0.38 -11.22
C ILE A 291 20.56 0.26 -12.59
N SER A 292 19.83 1.28 -12.92
CA SER A 292 19.86 1.97 -14.20
C SER A 292 19.55 3.46 -14.04
N ASP A 293 19.81 4.22 -15.08
CA ASP A 293 19.53 5.66 -15.17
C ASP A 293 18.40 5.93 -16.18
N GLY A 294 17.95 7.18 -16.23
CA GLY A 294 16.93 7.65 -17.18
C GLY A 294 15.56 7.03 -16.93
N ASP A 295 14.87 6.67 -18.00
CA ASP A 295 13.50 6.18 -17.95
C ASP A 295 13.37 4.83 -17.25
N MET A 296 14.44 4.03 -17.24
CA MET A 296 14.50 2.74 -16.59
C MET A 296 14.82 2.80 -15.08
N LYS A 297 15.16 3.99 -14.56
CA LYS A 297 15.44 4.14 -13.14
C LYS A 297 14.18 3.85 -12.31
N GLY A 298 14.30 2.97 -11.34
CA GLY A 298 13.21 2.59 -10.43
C GLY A 298 12.33 1.43 -10.93
N VAL A 299 12.66 0.82 -12.09
CA VAL A 299 11.94 -0.40 -12.53
C VAL A 299 12.21 -1.52 -11.54
N ALA A 300 11.12 -2.06 -10.98
CA ALA A 300 11.16 -3.28 -10.18
C ALA A 300 10.89 -4.51 -11.05
N TYR A 301 11.64 -5.55 -10.81
CA TYR A 301 11.49 -6.85 -11.46
C TYR A 301 11.00 -7.94 -10.50
N ASP A 302 11.17 -7.77 -9.19
CA ASP A 302 10.51 -8.59 -8.17
C ASP A 302 10.02 -7.68 -7.03
N ILE A 303 8.80 -7.94 -6.56
CA ILE A 303 8.18 -7.21 -5.47
C ILE A 303 7.71 -8.21 -4.42
N TYR A 304 7.99 -7.90 -3.16
CA TYR A 304 7.59 -8.71 -2.00
C TYR A 304 6.88 -7.84 -0.98
N THR A 305 5.89 -8.42 -0.30
CA THR A 305 5.19 -7.83 0.84
C THR A 305 5.21 -8.76 2.04
N MET A 306 4.74 -8.29 3.18
CA MET A 306 4.63 -9.10 4.39
C MET A 306 3.22 -9.68 4.52
N VAL A 307 3.11 -11.01 4.58
CA VAL A 307 1.86 -11.73 4.84
C VAL A 307 2.00 -12.53 6.12
N ASN A 308 1.20 -12.23 7.13
CA ASN A 308 1.27 -12.87 8.45
C ASN A 308 2.71 -12.88 9.02
N ARG A 309 3.37 -11.72 8.96
CA ARG A 309 4.76 -11.49 9.43
C ARG A 309 5.81 -12.34 8.68
N LYS A 310 5.53 -12.74 7.43
CA LYS A 310 6.46 -13.47 6.57
C LYS A 310 6.55 -12.79 5.22
N PRO A 311 7.76 -12.68 4.64
CA PRO A 311 7.90 -12.16 3.29
C PRO A 311 7.31 -13.13 2.27
N GLU A 312 6.43 -12.63 1.43
CA GLU A 312 5.80 -13.37 0.34
C GLU A 312 6.00 -12.60 -0.98
N HIS A 313 6.17 -13.34 -2.07
CA HIS A 313 6.36 -12.77 -3.39
C HIS A 313 5.02 -12.30 -3.99
N VAL A 314 4.98 -11.06 -4.47
CA VAL A 314 3.79 -10.45 -5.08
C VAL A 314 3.81 -10.69 -6.59
N VAL A 315 4.87 -10.23 -7.27
CA VAL A 315 4.93 -10.26 -8.73
C VAL A 315 6.37 -10.19 -9.24
N SER A 316 6.63 -10.84 -10.39
CA SER A 316 7.85 -10.68 -11.18
C SER A 316 7.58 -9.92 -12.48
N GLY A 317 8.40 -8.93 -12.75
CA GLY A 317 8.43 -8.19 -14.02
C GLY A 317 9.39 -8.80 -15.05
N THR A 318 9.28 -8.30 -16.29
CA THR A 318 10.18 -8.63 -17.40
C THR A 318 10.49 -7.36 -18.20
N ALA A 319 11.36 -7.45 -19.21
CA ALA A 319 11.72 -6.33 -20.08
C ALA A 319 10.52 -5.62 -20.73
N ARG A 320 9.41 -6.35 -20.96
CA ARG A 320 8.17 -5.82 -21.57
C ARG A 320 6.98 -5.76 -20.62
N ASN A 321 7.22 -6.03 -19.35
CA ASN A 321 6.22 -6.02 -18.29
C ASN A 321 6.88 -5.49 -17.03
N ARG A 322 6.90 -4.16 -16.87
CA ARG A 322 7.72 -3.43 -15.90
C ARG A 322 6.85 -2.86 -14.81
N TYR A 323 7.31 -2.95 -13.58
CA TYR A 323 6.61 -2.37 -12.44
C TYR A 323 7.36 -1.16 -11.91
N TYR A 324 6.60 -0.12 -11.57
CA TYR A 324 7.07 1.08 -10.90
C TYR A 324 6.17 1.35 -9.70
N ALA A 325 6.75 1.74 -8.57
CA ALA A 325 5.97 2.37 -7.50
C ALA A 325 5.73 3.84 -7.85
N LEU A 326 4.59 4.39 -7.43
CA LEU A 326 4.31 5.82 -7.45
C LEU A 326 4.70 6.46 -6.12
N ASN A 327 5.06 7.74 -6.14
CA ASN A 327 5.31 8.50 -4.90
C ASN A 327 4.05 8.64 -4.03
N SER A 328 2.88 8.39 -4.58
CA SER A 328 1.59 8.43 -3.89
C SER A 328 1.19 7.12 -3.19
N GLY A 329 2.02 6.08 -3.28
CA GLY A 329 1.59 4.68 -3.12
C GLY A 329 0.91 4.22 -4.41
N MET A 330 0.70 3.01 -4.65
CA MET A 330 0.25 2.32 -5.87
C MET A 330 1.42 1.86 -6.74
N LEU A 331 1.15 0.82 -7.50
CA LEU A 331 2.01 0.27 -8.55
C LEU A 331 1.48 0.62 -9.93
N VAL A 332 2.38 0.91 -10.84
CA VAL A 332 2.09 0.97 -12.26
C VAL A 332 2.81 -0.18 -12.96
N ASN A 333 2.06 -1.01 -13.64
CA ASN A 333 2.61 -1.98 -14.59
C ASN A 333 2.57 -1.40 -16.00
N GLU A 334 3.74 -1.08 -16.55
CA GLU A 334 3.89 -0.75 -17.96
C GLU A 334 4.11 -2.03 -18.75
N HIS A 335 3.25 -2.32 -19.70
CA HIS A 335 3.40 -3.51 -20.54
C HIS A 335 3.27 -3.20 -22.04
N SER A 336 3.82 -4.07 -22.87
CA SER A 336 3.78 -3.92 -24.33
C SER A 336 3.58 -5.27 -25.01
N ASP A 337 2.50 -5.37 -25.78
CA ASP A 337 2.12 -6.52 -26.60
C ASP A 337 2.61 -6.39 -28.05
N GLY A 338 3.57 -5.50 -28.28
CA GLY A 338 4.19 -5.25 -29.58
C GLY A 338 4.22 -3.78 -29.97
N ALA A 339 4.54 -3.49 -31.25
CA ALA A 339 4.72 -2.13 -31.72
C ALA A 339 3.44 -1.28 -31.77
N ASN A 340 2.26 -1.93 -31.71
CA ASN A 340 0.98 -1.27 -31.86
C ASN A 340 0.08 -1.39 -30.63
N ALA A 341 0.56 -2.03 -29.55
CA ALA A 341 -0.19 -2.19 -28.33
C ALA A 341 0.71 -2.01 -27.11
N GLU A 342 0.34 -1.10 -26.24
CA GLU A 342 0.98 -0.80 -24.96
C GLU A 342 -0.06 -0.47 -23.91
N GLY A 343 0.23 -0.75 -22.65
CA GLY A 343 -0.72 -0.52 -21.58
C GLY A 343 -0.07 -0.13 -20.26
N TRP A 344 -0.92 0.38 -19.38
CA TRP A 344 -0.62 0.79 -18.01
C TRP A 344 -1.73 0.27 -17.11
N ASP A 345 -1.41 -0.70 -16.28
CA ASP A 345 -2.33 -1.19 -15.26
C ASP A 345 -1.90 -0.62 -13.91
N ILE A 346 -2.85 -0.02 -13.20
CA ILE A 346 -2.62 0.63 -11.91
C ILE A 346 -3.17 -0.28 -10.83
N TYR A 347 -2.33 -0.59 -9.86
CA TYR A 347 -2.64 -1.49 -8.75
C TYR A 347 -2.34 -0.84 -7.41
N ASP A 348 -2.94 -1.43 -6.40
CA ASP A 348 -2.62 -1.24 -4.99
C ASP A 348 -2.34 -2.63 -4.40
N ILE A 349 -1.32 -2.81 -3.56
CA ILE A 349 -1.08 -4.08 -2.89
C ILE A 349 -2.03 -4.15 -1.69
N GLU A 350 -2.92 -5.14 -1.68
CA GLU A 350 -3.81 -5.35 -0.54
C GLU A 350 -2.98 -5.72 0.70
N PRO A 351 -3.07 -4.94 1.80
CA PRO A 351 -2.30 -5.19 3.01
C PRO A 351 -2.43 -6.62 3.53
N ASN A 352 -1.31 -7.19 4.01
CA ASN A 352 -1.22 -8.56 4.53
C ASN A 352 -1.64 -9.64 3.53
N THR A 353 -1.62 -9.38 2.23
CA THR A 353 -1.84 -10.36 1.15
C THR A 353 -0.86 -10.12 0.01
N THR A 354 -0.83 -11.03 -0.97
CA THR A 354 -0.10 -10.83 -2.22
C THR A 354 -0.99 -10.36 -3.37
N ASN A 355 -2.23 -9.96 -3.08
CA ASN A 355 -3.18 -9.56 -4.09
C ASN A 355 -2.89 -8.15 -4.60
N LEU A 356 -2.89 -8.00 -5.92
CA LEU A 356 -2.93 -6.70 -6.58
C LEU A 356 -4.39 -6.31 -6.81
N MET A 357 -4.80 -5.21 -6.21
CA MET A 357 -6.14 -4.65 -6.39
C MET A 357 -6.14 -3.71 -7.59
N ASP A 358 -6.85 -4.08 -8.65
CA ASP A 358 -6.98 -3.24 -9.85
C ASP A 358 -7.68 -1.92 -9.52
N GLN A 359 -7.01 -0.80 -9.80
CA GLN A 359 -7.56 0.55 -9.67
C GLN A 359 -8.08 1.07 -11.01
N VAL A 360 -7.23 0.99 -12.04
CA VAL A 360 -7.56 1.41 -13.39
C VAL A 360 -6.64 0.70 -14.40
N LYS A 361 -7.15 0.45 -15.59
CA LYS A 361 -6.34 -0.03 -16.72
C LYS A 361 -6.42 0.93 -17.88
N MET A 362 -5.31 1.19 -18.52
CA MET A 362 -5.20 2.05 -19.69
C MET A 362 -4.45 1.34 -20.79
N LYS A 363 -4.87 1.52 -22.03
CA LYS A 363 -4.14 0.97 -23.18
C LYS A 363 -4.19 1.90 -24.39
N ILE A 364 -3.12 1.82 -25.18
CA ILE A 364 -3.11 2.26 -26.57
C ILE A 364 -3.09 1.01 -27.43
N ASP A 365 -4.17 0.76 -28.19
CA ASP A 365 -4.33 -0.45 -29.00
C ASP A 365 -4.77 -0.09 -30.42
N ARG A 366 -3.79 0.03 -31.31
CA ARG A 366 -3.99 0.33 -32.73
C ARG A 366 -4.49 -0.85 -33.53
N TYR A 367 -4.43 -2.06 -32.99
CA TYR A 367 -5.05 -3.25 -33.60
C TYR A 367 -6.57 -3.24 -33.43
N GLU A 368 -7.04 -2.74 -32.27
CA GLU A 368 -8.47 -2.61 -31.99
C GLU A 368 -9.08 -1.42 -32.74
N ASN A 369 -8.41 -0.27 -32.71
CA ASN A 369 -8.86 0.94 -33.40
C ASN A 369 -7.66 1.81 -33.80
N GLU A 370 -7.37 1.88 -35.11
CA GLU A 370 -6.24 2.66 -35.64
C GLU A 370 -6.45 4.19 -35.49
N GLU A 371 -7.71 4.67 -35.61
CA GLU A 371 -8.03 6.10 -35.57
C GLU A 371 -8.18 6.63 -34.13
N LYS A 372 -8.69 5.80 -33.21
CA LYS A 372 -8.89 6.14 -31.80
C LYS A 372 -8.41 4.99 -30.90
N PRO A 373 -7.09 4.80 -30.77
CA PRO A 373 -6.53 3.65 -30.07
C PRO A 373 -6.48 3.79 -28.54
N TRP A 374 -6.96 4.88 -27.96
CA TRP A 374 -6.87 5.20 -26.52
C TRP A 374 -8.07 4.67 -25.77
N PHE A 375 -7.83 3.81 -24.77
CA PHE A 375 -8.89 3.17 -24.00
C PHE A 375 -8.56 3.21 -22.51
N VAL A 376 -9.59 3.36 -21.66
CA VAL A 376 -9.52 3.30 -20.20
C VAL A 376 -10.58 2.32 -19.70
N SER A 377 -10.23 1.52 -18.70
CA SER A 377 -11.14 0.62 -18.00
C SER A 377 -11.09 0.89 -16.49
N TYR A 378 -12.26 0.92 -15.85
CA TYR A 378 -12.43 1.10 -14.41
C TYR A 378 -13.01 -0.15 -13.74
N ASP A 379 -13.07 -1.27 -14.44
CA ASP A 379 -13.67 -2.53 -14.03
C ASP A 379 -12.79 -3.74 -14.39
N ASN A 380 -11.49 -3.58 -14.16
CA ASN A 380 -10.49 -4.62 -14.39
C ASN A 380 -10.39 -5.13 -15.85
N GLY A 381 -10.73 -4.26 -16.82
CA GLY A 381 -10.67 -4.61 -18.24
C GLY A 381 -11.92 -5.32 -18.76
N GLU A 382 -13.00 -5.43 -17.96
CA GLU A 382 -14.27 -6.00 -18.42
C GLU A 382 -14.93 -5.11 -19.47
N THR A 383 -14.87 -3.77 -19.25
CA THR A 383 -15.35 -2.79 -20.24
C THR A 383 -14.30 -1.72 -20.51
N TRP A 384 -14.18 -1.31 -21.78
CA TRP A 384 -13.23 -0.31 -22.23
C TRP A 384 -13.95 0.91 -22.79
N GLU A 385 -13.61 2.10 -22.28
CA GLU A 385 -14.10 3.37 -22.77
C GLU A 385 -13.07 4.00 -23.70
N SER A 386 -13.46 4.25 -24.97
CA SER A 386 -12.58 4.96 -25.92
C SER A 386 -12.49 6.44 -25.54
N GLN A 387 -11.28 6.97 -25.48
CA GLN A 387 -10.97 8.35 -25.13
C GLN A 387 -10.43 9.11 -26.34
N ASP A 388 -10.48 10.45 -26.31
CA ASP A 388 -9.65 11.26 -27.19
C ASP A 388 -8.22 11.31 -26.65
N GLU A 389 -7.21 11.43 -27.54
CA GLU A 389 -5.77 11.42 -27.18
C GLU A 389 -5.44 12.33 -25.99
N LYS A 390 -5.96 13.57 -26.05
CA LYS A 390 -5.69 14.55 -24.99
C LYS A 390 -6.29 14.13 -23.64
N GLU A 391 -7.49 13.59 -23.63
CA GLU A 391 -8.17 13.14 -22.40
C GLU A 391 -7.42 11.94 -21.80
N PHE A 392 -6.97 11.04 -22.65
CA PHE A 392 -6.17 9.87 -22.25
C PHE A 392 -4.82 10.30 -21.64
N GLU A 393 -4.07 11.19 -22.31
CA GLU A 393 -2.77 11.64 -21.82
C GLU A 393 -2.90 12.48 -20.53
N ASP A 394 -3.92 13.35 -20.45
CA ASP A 394 -4.20 14.11 -19.22
C ASP A 394 -4.54 13.16 -18.04
N TYR A 395 -5.26 12.05 -18.31
CA TYR A 395 -5.60 11.06 -17.30
C TYR A 395 -4.40 10.22 -16.88
N LYS A 396 -3.63 9.70 -17.85
CA LYS A 396 -2.39 8.95 -17.65
C LYS A 396 -1.35 9.73 -16.84
N ALA A 397 -1.31 11.06 -17.04
CA ALA A 397 -0.38 11.92 -16.30
C ALA A 397 -0.56 11.86 -14.77
N ASN A 398 -1.76 11.48 -14.27
CA ASN A 398 -1.99 11.31 -12.85
C ASN A 398 -1.20 10.12 -12.25
N PHE A 399 -0.75 9.19 -13.11
CA PHE A 399 -0.03 7.98 -12.73
C PHE A 399 1.41 7.96 -13.27
N SER A 400 2.04 9.13 -13.43
CA SER A 400 3.38 9.26 -14.00
C SER A 400 4.44 9.73 -13.01
N ASP A 401 4.06 9.98 -11.76
CA ASP A 401 5.01 10.37 -10.70
C ASP A 401 5.69 9.14 -10.09
N TYR A 402 6.53 8.47 -10.93
CA TYR A 402 7.23 7.25 -10.56
C TYR A 402 8.28 7.50 -9.48
N MET A 403 8.28 6.67 -8.46
CA MET A 403 9.36 6.55 -7.50
C MET A 403 10.62 6.09 -8.24
N ARG A 404 11.64 6.93 -8.28
CA ARG A 404 12.92 6.64 -8.94
C ARG A 404 13.92 6.14 -7.92
N PHE A 405 13.76 4.90 -7.49
CA PHE A 405 14.61 4.27 -6.47
C PHE A 405 16.11 4.40 -6.79
N ASP A 406 16.89 4.80 -5.79
CA ASP A 406 18.31 4.58 -5.76
C ASP A 406 18.59 3.21 -5.13
N PHE A 407 18.48 2.16 -5.94
CA PHE A 407 18.66 0.79 -5.47
C PHE A 407 20.02 0.57 -4.82
N THR A 408 20.02 -0.06 -3.66
CA THR A 408 21.22 -0.53 -3.01
C THR A 408 21.69 -1.83 -3.65
N PRO A 409 22.96 -1.95 -4.13
CA PRO A 409 23.42 -3.15 -4.82
C PRO A 409 23.32 -4.42 -3.96
N LEU A 410 23.00 -5.57 -4.56
CA LEU A 410 22.98 -6.87 -3.87
C LEU A 410 24.36 -7.25 -3.30
N SER A 411 25.45 -6.74 -3.85
CA SER A 411 26.81 -6.92 -3.29
C SER A 411 26.96 -6.39 -1.86
N SER A 412 26.06 -5.50 -1.41
CA SER A 412 26.03 -4.98 -0.04
C SER A 412 25.41 -5.94 0.98
N VAL A 413 24.72 -6.98 0.52
CA VAL A 413 24.07 -7.97 1.39
C VAL A 413 25.12 -8.83 2.07
N GLN A 414 25.06 -8.97 3.41
CA GLN A 414 26.04 -9.77 4.15
C GLN A 414 26.05 -11.22 3.67
N GLY A 415 27.23 -11.70 3.30
CA GLY A 415 27.43 -13.06 2.76
C GLY A 415 27.29 -13.13 1.24
N ALA A 416 27.38 -12.01 0.53
CA ALA A 416 27.39 -11.95 -0.93
C ALA A 416 28.72 -12.40 -1.56
N ASP A 417 29.78 -12.64 -0.75
CA ASP A 417 31.14 -13.07 -1.17
C ASP A 417 31.20 -14.56 -1.54
#